data_0823b884058f65ac1e9f37a0b6c7d118
#
_entry.id   0823b884058f65ac1e9f37a0b6c7d118
#
_cell.length_a   1.000
_cell.length_b   1.000
_cell.length_c   1.000
_cell.angle_alpha   90.00
_cell.angle_beta   90.00
_cell.angle_gamma   90.00
#
_symmetry.space_group_name_H-M   'P 1'
#
loop_
_entity.id
_entity.type
_entity.pdbx_description
1 polymer ?
#
loop_
_entity_poly.entity_id
_entity_poly.type
_entity_poly.pdbx_seq_one_letter_code
_entity_poly.pdbx_strand_id
1 'polypeptide(L)'
;YFISKWEDKIKYKKELLIGSYALSCIGFLGYLFIQSPIHLFLVQIVFGIGDAIGTPLFDGLYSKNIDEGKDVSEWGAWESLNYIFQGIAALVGGYIALKYGFRPLFVIMLVLSIFGLGTSILLVKYNHIKKNGKKNKKNRKKK
;
A
#
# COMPACT_ATOMS: atom_id res chain seq x y z
N TYR A 1 -13.93 9.43 5.46
CA TYR A 1 -13.94 10.31 6.63
C TYR A 1 -14.03 9.55 7.96
N PHE A 2 -15.02 8.65 8.14
CA PHE A 2 -15.19 7.89 9.39
C PHE A 2 -13.99 6.98 9.69
N ILE A 3 -13.47 6.30 8.69
CA ILE A 3 -12.29 5.41 8.80
C ILE A 3 -11.07 6.23 9.21
N SER A 4 -10.76 7.34 8.54
CA SER A 4 -9.60 8.19 8.83
C SER A 4 -9.63 8.76 10.25
N LYS A 5 -10.81 9.17 10.73
CA LYS A 5 -10.98 9.66 12.11
C LYS A 5 -10.76 8.55 13.17
N TRP A 6 -11.09 7.31 12.83
CA TRP A 6 -10.81 6.14 13.66
C TRP A 6 -9.32 5.79 13.66
N GLU A 7 -8.68 5.85 12.49
CA GLU A 7 -7.24 5.61 12.30
C GLU A 7 -6.36 6.60 13.06
N ASP A 8 -6.80 7.84 13.24
CA ASP A 8 -6.05 8.83 14.04
C ASP A 8 -5.85 8.40 15.48
N LYS A 9 -6.77 7.62 16.04
CA LYS A 9 -6.74 7.10 17.41
C LYS A 9 -5.91 5.82 17.56
N ILE A 10 -5.53 5.16 16.45
CA ILE A 10 -4.84 3.87 16.48
C ILE A 10 -3.34 4.06 16.68
N LYS A 11 -2.77 3.30 17.63
CA LYS A 11 -1.32 3.26 17.88
C LYS A 11 -0.54 2.45 16.83
N TYR A 12 -1.20 1.52 16.14
CA TYR A 12 -0.61 0.51 15.25
C TYR A 12 -0.86 0.85 13.78
N LYS A 13 -0.62 2.13 13.38
CA LYS A 13 -0.88 2.61 12.01
C LYS A 13 -0.11 1.84 10.94
N LYS A 14 1.10 1.39 11.26
CA LYS A 14 1.97 0.66 10.34
C LYS A 14 1.52 -0.78 10.12
N GLU A 15 1.06 -1.42 11.17
CA GLU A 15 0.50 -2.76 11.11
C GLU A 15 -0.82 -2.77 10.35
N LEU A 16 -1.62 -1.73 10.51
CA LEU A 16 -2.87 -1.56 9.76
C LEU A 16 -2.60 -1.32 8.26
N LEU A 17 -1.52 -0.58 7.93
CA LEU A 17 -1.07 -0.41 6.55
C LEU A 17 -0.65 -1.76 5.92
N ILE A 18 0.04 -2.64 6.67
CA ILE A 18 0.33 -4.02 6.20
C ILE A 18 -0.98 -4.77 5.93
N GLY A 19 -1.99 -4.61 6.80
CA GLY A 19 -3.30 -5.21 6.63
C GLY A 19 -3.99 -4.77 5.34
N SER A 20 -3.89 -3.49 4.94
CA SER A 20 -4.45 -3.00 3.68
C SER A 20 -3.76 -3.63 2.46
N TYR A 21 -2.43 -3.77 2.46
CA TYR A 21 -1.71 -4.51 1.40
C TYR A 21 -2.07 -5.99 1.35
N ALA A 22 -2.31 -6.63 2.51
CA ALA A 22 -2.78 -8.01 2.54
C ALA A 22 -4.19 -8.15 1.93
N LEU A 23 -5.09 -7.19 2.20
CA LEU A 23 -6.40 -7.14 1.54
C LEU A 23 -6.27 -7.01 0.03
N SER A 24 -5.36 -6.17 -0.47
CA SER A 24 -5.10 -6.05 -1.90
C SER A 24 -4.61 -7.37 -2.51
N CYS A 25 -3.73 -8.12 -1.82
CA CYS A 25 -3.32 -9.46 -2.26
C CYS A 25 -4.51 -10.42 -2.34
N ILE A 26 -5.41 -10.41 -1.35
CA ILE A 26 -6.63 -11.22 -1.34
C ILE A 26 -7.54 -10.81 -2.51
N GLY A 27 -7.68 -9.52 -2.79
CA GLY A 27 -8.43 -9.01 -3.92
C GLY A 27 -7.88 -9.51 -5.26
N PHE A 28 -6.55 -9.41 -5.50
CA PHE A 28 -5.92 -9.92 -6.72
C PHE A 28 -6.03 -11.44 -6.84
N LEU A 29 -5.92 -12.18 -5.73
CA LEU A 29 -6.21 -13.60 -5.71
C LEU A 29 -7.66 -13.89 -6.11
N GLY A 30 -8.61 -13.09 -5.61
CA GLY A 30 -10.03 -13.20 -5.94
C GLY A 30 -10.31 -13.04 -7.43
N TYR A 31 -9.58 -12.17 -8.14
CA TYR A 31 -9.74 -12.00 -9.59
C TYR A 31 -9.45 -13.29 -10.40
N LEU A 32 -8.60 -14.18 -9.90
CA LEU A 32 -8.31 -15.44 -10.58
C LEU A 32 -9.48 -16.42 -10.54
N PHE A 33 -10.42 -16.24 -9.62
CA PHE A 33 -11.59 -17.11 -9.41
C PHE A 33 -12.90 -16.49 -9.88
N ILE A 34 -12.87 -15.36 -10.58
CA ILE A 34 -14.08 -14.72 -11.10
C ILE A 34 -14.73 -15.60 -12.15
N GLN A 35 -16.01 -15.95 -11.92
CA GLN A 35 -16.85 -16.70 -12.84
C GLN A 35 -18.18 -15.99 -13.13
N SER A 36 -18.51 -14.94 -12.38
CA SER A 36 -19.75 -14.19 -12.54
C SER A 36 -19.58 -12.72 -12.14
N PRO A 37 -20.46 -11.82 -12.59
CA PRO A 37 -20.43 -10.40 -12.20
C PRO A 37 -20.49 -10.19 -10.68
N ILE A 38 -21.21 -11.06 -9.95
CA ILE A 38 -21.29 -10.93 -8.49
C ILE A 38 -19.94 -11.13 -7.81
N HIS A 39 -19.11 -12.07 -8.32
CA HIS A 39 -17.74 -12.26 -7.80
C HIS A 39 -16.90 -11.02 -8.02
N LEU A 40 -17.07 -10.33 -9.16
CA LEU A 40 -16.38 -9.07 -9.45
C LEU A 40 -16.75 -8.00 -8.41
N PHE A 41 -18.04 -7.85 -8.09
CA PHE A 41 -18.48 -6.90 -7.08
C PHE A 41 -17.89 -7.20 -5.70
N LEU A 42 -17.86 -8.47 -5.29
CA LEU A 42 -17.26 -8.87 -4.01
C LEU A 42 -15.78 -8.54 -3.94
N VAL A 43 -15.03 -8.79 -5.01
CA VAL A 43 -13.61 -8.43 -5.10
C VAL A 43 -13.42 -6.91 -5.03
N GLN A 44 -14.27 -6.13 -5.70
CA GLN A 44 -14.21 -4.66 -5.63
C GLN A 44 -14.51 -4.13 -4.22
N ILE A 45 -15.39 -4.76 -3.46
CA ILE A 45 -15.63 -4.40 -2.06
C ILE A 45 -14.35 -4.62 -1.24
N VAL A 46 -13.66 -5.76 -1.44
CA VAL A 46 -12.39 -6.05 -0.74
C VAL A 46 -11.33 -4.99 -1.06
N PHE A 47 -11.17 -4.61 -2.34
CA PHE A 47 -10.27 -3.52 -2.73
C PHE A 47 -10.68 -2.19 -2.13
N GLY A 48 -11.96 -1.83 -2.20
CA GLY A 48 -12.48 -0.57 -1.64
C GLY A 48 -12.21 -0.44 -0.14
N ILE A 49 -12.33 -1.53 0.62
CA ILE A 49 -11.97 -1.55 2.05
C ILE A 49 -10.45 -1.39 2.22
N GLY A 50 -9.65 -2.11 1.43
CA GLY A 50 -8.19 -2.01 1.46
C GLY A 50 -7.70 -0.59 1.19
N ASP A 51 -8.22 0.05 0.14
CA ASP A 51 -7.86 1.42 -0.25
C ASP A 51 -8.35 2.46 0.76
N ALA A 52 -9.56 2.29 1.29
CA ALA A 52 -10.11 3.20 2.30
C ALA A 52 -9.29 3.21 3.61
N ILE A 53 -8.61 2.11 3.91
CA ILE A 53 -7.68 1.98 5.05
C ILE A 53 -6.26 2.38 4.63
N GLY A 54 -5.78 1.89 3.49
CA GLY A 54 -4.39 2.02 3.08
C GLY A 54 -3.99 3.44 2.70
N THR A 55 -4.81 4.11 1.90
CA THR A 55 -4.50 5.44 1.35
C THR A 55 -4.29 6.49 2.44
N PRO A 56 -5.24 6.74 3.37
CA PRO A 56 -5.03 7.77 4.38
C PRO A 56 -3.91 7.44 5.36
N LEU A 57 -3.66 6.14 5.63
CA LEU A 57 -2.53 5.73 6.45
C LEU A 57 -1.19 6.00 5.77
N PHE A 58 -1.08 5.69 4.48
CA PHE A 58 0.11 5.97 3.69
C PHE A 58 0.38 7.46 3.64
N ASP A 59 -0.61 8.27 3.25
CA ASP A 59 -0.52 9.72 3.14
C ASP A 59 -0.13 10.37 4.47
N GLY A 60 -0.76 9.93 5.57
CA GLY A 60 -0.43 10.42 6.90
C GLY A 60 0.96 10.00 7.41
N LEU A 61 1.49 8.86 6.97
CA LEU A 61 2.87 8.45 7.25
C LEU A 61 3.88 9.17 6.35
N TYR A 62 3.54 9.39 5.10
CA TYR A 62 4.36 10.12 4.12
C TYR A 62 4.54 11.58 4.55
N SER A 63 3.44 12.29 4.82
CA SER A 63 3.45 13.68 5.29
C SER A 63 4.31 13.92 6.53
N LYS A 64 4.38 12.95 7.44
CA LYS A 64 5.22 13.04 8.65
C LYS A 64 6.73 12.90 8.39
N ASN A 65 7.12 12.45 7.21
CA ASN A 65 8.52 12.24 6.84
C ASN A 65 9.00 13.23 5.78
N ILE A 66 8.15 14.14 5.33
CA ILE A 66 8.50 15.25 4.43
C ILE A 66 9.44 16.22 5.17
N ASP A 67 10.44 16.72 4.47
CA ASP A 67 11.37 17.73 4.98
C ASP A 67 10.67 19.09 5.12
N GLU A 68 10.98 19.84 6.19
CA GLU A 68 10.42 21.18 6.40
C GLU A 68 10.73 22.12 5.22
N GLY A 69 9.69 22.73 4.67
CA GLY A 69 9.79 23.67 3.53
C GLY A 69 9.90 23.02 2.16
N LYS A 70 9.77 21.68 2.05
CA LYS A 70 9.77 20.95 0.78
C LYS A 70 8.46 20.24 0.47
N ASP A 71 7.41 20.56 1.19
CA ASP A 71 6.12 19.87 1.11
C ASP A 71 5.59 19.77 -0.33
N VAL A 72 5.59 20.90 -1.05
CA VAL A 72 5.07 20.97 -2.43
C VAL A 72 5.94 20.17 -3.39
N SER A 73 7.28 20.25 -3.25
CA SER A 73 8.19 19.56 -4.17
C SER A 73 8.20 18.06 -3.95
N GLU A 74 8.15 17.59 -2.71
CA GLU A 74 8.14 16.16 -2.39
C GLU A 74 6.79 15.51 -2.73
N TRP A 75 5.67 16.16 -2.42
CA TRP A 75 4.37 15.73 -2.88
C TRP A 75 4.25 15.73 -4.40
N GLY A 76 4.70 16.79 -5.06
CA GLY A 76 4.71 16.91 -6.52
C GLY A 76 5.54 15.80 -7.17
N ALA A 77 6.71 15.47 -6.63
CA ALA A 77 7.54 14.38 -7.12
C ALA A 77 6.83 13.02 -6.96
N TRP A 78 6.23 12.76 -5.79
CA TRP A 78 5.47 11.54 -5.52
C TRP A 78 4.29 11.38 -6.49
N GLU A 79 3.45 12.39 -6.60
CA GLU A 79 2.27 12.39 -7.48
C GLU A 79 2.68 12.22 -8.96
N SER A 80 3.70 12.96 -9.42
CA SER A 80 4.18 12.86 -10.79
C SER A 80 4.65 11.45 -11.13
N LEU A 81 5.46 10.82 -10.26
CA LEU A 81 5.90 9.46 -10.45
C LEU A 81 4.72 8.47 -10.44
N ASN A 82 3.78 8.66 -9.52
CA ASN A 82 2.59 7.81 -9.43
C ASN A 82 1.77 7.84 -10.72
N TYR A 83 1.48 9.02 -11.27
CA TYR A 83 0.74 9.14 -12.53
C TYR A 83 1.51 8.60 -13.74
N ILE A 84 2.84 8.79 -13.81
CA ILE A 84 3.67 8.23 -14.87
C ILE A 84 3.60 6.68 -14.83
N PHE A 85 3.79 6.09 -13.65
CA PHE A 85 3.71 4.64 -13.49
C PHE A 85 2.30 4.09 -13.77
N GLN A 86 1.25 4.80 -13.37
CA GLN A 86 -0.13 4.42 -13.70
C GLN A 86 -0.36 4.43 -15.21
N GLY A 87 0.12 5.46 -15.93
CA GLY A 87 0.03 5.54 -17.39
C GLY A 87 0.75 4.38 -18.09
N ILE A 88 1.99 4.09 -17.68
CA ILE A 88 2.76 2.95 -18.21
C ILE A 88 2.05 1.63 -17.89
N ALA A 89 1.58 1.45 -16.66
CA ALA A 89 0.86 0.24 -16.27
C ALA A 89 -0.43 0.03 -17.03
N ALA A 90 -1.17 1.11 -17.36
CA ALA A 90 -2.38 1.04 -18.17
C ALA A 90 -2.07 0.58 -19.60
N LEU A 91 -1.02 1.12 -20.23
CA LEU A 91 -0.59 0.72 -21.58
C LEU A 91 -0.13 -0.75 -21.62
N VAL A 92 0.75 -1.13 -20.69
CA VAL A 92 1.27 -2.51 -20.62
C VAL A 92 0.15 -3.49 -20.25
N GLY A 93 -0.68 -3.14 -19.30
CA GLY A 93 -1.81 -3.95 -18.86
C GLY A 93 -2.85 -4.13 -19.96
N GLY A 94 -3.17 -3.06 -20.69
CA GLY A 94 -4.06 -3.11 -21.85
C GLY A 94 -3.52 -4.02 -22.95
N TYR A 95 -2.23 -3.92 -23.27
CA TYR A 95 -1.59 -4.79 -24.24
C TYR A 95 -1.64 -6.27 -23.82
N ILE A 96 -1.32 -6.58 -22.56
CA ILE A 96 -1.38 -7.95 -22.03
C ILE A 96 -2.82 -8.48 -22.09
N ALA A 97 -3.80 -7.68 -21.66
CA ALA A 97 -5.20 -8.08 -21.67
C ALA A 97 -5.73 -8.37 -23.08
N LEU A 98 -5.35 -7.55 -24.08
CA LEU A 98 -5.74 -7.74 -25.47
C LEU A 98 -5.09 -8.97 -26.10
N LYS A 99 -3.80 -9.20 -25.84
CA LYS A 99 -3.05 -10.28 -26.50
C LYS A 99 -3.16 -11.64 -25.81
N TYR A 100 -3.18 -11.65 -24.50
CA TYR A 100 -3.10 -12.87 -23.69
C TYR A 100 -4.32 -13.08 -22.77
N GLY A 101 -5.25 -12.13 -22.77
CA GLY A 101 -6.42 -12.15 -21.88
C GLY A 101 -6.14 -11.63 -20.48
N PHE A 102 -7.18 -11.60 -19.65
CA PHE A 102 -7.12 -11.04 -18.31
C PHE A 102 -6.42 -11.94 -17.28
N ARG A 103 -6.42 -13.25 -17.46
CA ARG A 103 -5.81 -14.17 -16.49
C ARG A 103 -4.32 -13.91 -16.25
N PRO A 104 -3.45 -13.84 -17.29
CA PRO A 104 -2.03 -13.51 -17.08
C PRO A 104 -1.84 -12.14 -16.44
N LEU A 105 -2.68 -11.16 -16.78
CA LEU A 105 -2.64 -9.82 -16.16
C LEU A 105 -2.87 -9.92 -14.65
N PHE A 106 -3.90 -10.62 -14.22
CA PHE A 106 -4.21 -10.79 -12.79
C PHE A 106 -3.11 -11.55 -12.04
N VAL A 107 -2.46 -12.53 -12.67
CA VAL A 107 -1.29 -13.22 -12.07
C VAL A 107 -0.14 -12.24 -11.86
N ILE A 108 0.17 -11.39 -12.84
CA ILE A 108 1.21 -10.38 -12.71
C ILE A 108 0.87 -9.40 -11.59
N MET A 109 -0.36 -8.91 -11.52
CA MET A 109 -0.82 -7.99 -10.47
C MET A 109 -0.73 -8.64 -9.08
N LEU A 110 -1.07 -9.93 -8.94
CA LEU A 110 -0.92 -10.68 -7.70
C LEU A 110 0.55 -10.77 -7.28
N VAL A 111 1.44 -11.11 -8.20
CA VAL A 111 2.89 -11.19 -7.90
C VAL A 111 3.42 -9.84 -7.43
N LEU A 112 3.10 -8.75 -8.13
CA LEU A 112 3.50 -7.40 -7.75
C LEU A 112 2.93 -6.99 -6.38
N SER A 113 1.69 -7.37 -6.09
CA SER A 113 1.04 -7.09 -4.81
C SER A 113 1.73 -7.84 -3.65
N ILE A 114 2.16 -9.09 -3.86
CA ILE A 114 2.95 -9.86 -2.88
C ILE A 114 4.31 -9.19 -2.63
N PHE A 115 4.98 -8.67 -3.67
CA PHE A 115 6.20 -7.88 -3.50
C PHE A 115 5.94 -6.60 -2.69
N GLY A 116 4.84 -5.89 -2.97
CA GLY A 116 4.42 -4.72 -2.21
C GLY A 116 4.17 -5.03 -0.73
N LEU A 117 3.47 -6.13 -0.44
CA LEU A 117 3.25 -6.60 0.92
C LEU A 117 4.59 -6.96 1.62
N GLY A 118 5.47 -7.67 0.94
CA GLY A 118 6.79 -8.04 1.47
C GLY A 118 7.64 -6.82 1.84
N THR A 119 7.72 -5.82 0.95
CA THR A 119 8.44 -4.57 1.22
C THR A 119 7.83 -3.78 2.37
N SER A 120 6.50 -3.73 2.49
CA SER A 120 5.80 -3.08 3.59
C SER A 120 6.16 -3.73 4.94
N ILE A 121 6.15 -5.06 5.03
CA ILE A 121 6.54 -5.82 6.24
C ILE A 121 7.99 -5.53 6.61
N LEU A 122 8.90 -5.54 5.64
CA LEU A 122 10.33 -5.27 5.88
C LEU A 122 10.56 -3.86 6.41
N LEU A 123 9.88 -2.86 5.85
CA LEU A 123 9.97 -1.46 6.30
C LEU A 123 9.47 -1.28 7.73
N VAL A 124 8.36 -1.92 8.09
CA VAL A 124 7.82 -1.85 9.45
C VAL A 124 8.79 -2.50 10.45
N LYS A 125 9.31 -3.70 10.12
CA LYS A 125 10.29 -4.42 10.95
C LYS A 125 11.58 -3.61 11.15
N TYR A 126 12.11 -3.02 10.09
CA TYR A 126 13.31 -2.18 10.15
C TYR A 126 13.13 -0.97 11.08
N ASN A 127 12.00 -0.28 10.98
CA ASN A 127 11.69 0.87 11.82
C ASN A 127 11.54 0.49 13.31
N HIS A 128 11.00 -0.69 13.62
CA HIS A 128 10.93 -1.21 14.99
C HIS A 128 12.33 -1.44 15.59
N ILE A 129 13.23 -2.07 14.83
CA ILE A 129 14.61 -2.32 15.27
C ILE A 129 15.35 -1.01 15.53
N LYS A 130 15.23 -0.02 14.61
CA LYS A 130 15.87 1.30 14.75
C LYS A 130 15.38 2.06 15.99
N LYS A 131 14.07 1.99 16.29
CA LYS A 131 13.47 2.65 17.45
C LYS A 131 13.94 2.03 18.77
N ASN A 132 14.04 0.71 18.83
CA ASN A 132 14.55 -0.01 20.02
C ASN A 132 16.03 0.24 20.25
N GLY A 133 16.83 0.30 19.18
CA GLY A 133 18.26 0.65 19.26
C GLY A 133 18.52 2.05 19.83
N LYS A 134 17.71 3.06 19.41
CA LYS A 134 17.78 4.42 19.94
C LYS A 134 17.37 4.48 21.42
N LYS A 135 16.34 3.73 21.82
CA LYS A 135 15.86 3.68 23.22
C LYS A 135 16.92 3.06 24.15
N ASN A 136 17.59 1.99 23.73
CA ASN A 136 18.66 1.36 24.48
C ASN A 136 19.90 2.26 24.62
N LYS A 137 20.29 3.00 23.57
CA LYS A 137 21.40 3.98 23.65
C LYS A 137 21.09 5.12 24.60
N LYS A 138 19.84 5.60 24.65
CA LYS A 138 19.42 6.69 25.56
C LYS A 138 19.43 6.22 27.04
N ASN A 139 19.04 4.99 27.29
CA ASN A 139 19.06 4.41 28.64
C ASN A 139 20.50 4.14 29.16
N ARG A 140 21.43 3.78 28.26
CA ARG A 140 22.86 3.61 28.62
C ARG A 140 23.59 4.92 28.93
N LYS A 141 23.12 6.06 28.40
CA LYS A 141 23.70 7.39 28.70
C LYS A 141 23.15 8.02 29.98
N LYS A 142 22.12 7.44 30.58
CA LYS A 142 21.53 7.91 31.83
C LYS A 142 21.98 7.12 33.07
N LYS A 143 22.75 6.05 32.88
CA LYS A 143 23.52 5.33 33.92
C LYS A 143 24.98 5.77 33.87
#